data_0507539527cd55947a316c3f81777b32
#
_entry.id   0507539527cd55947a316c3f81777b32
#
_cell.length_a   1.000
_cell.length_b   1.000
_cell.length_c   1.000
_cell.angle_alpha   90.00
_cell.angle_beta   90.00
_cell.angle_gamma   90.00
#
_symmetry.space_group_name_H-M   'P 1'
#
loop_
_entity.id
_entity.type
_entity.pdbx_description
1 polymer ?
#
loop_
_entity_poly.entity_id
_entity_poly.type
_entity_poly.pdbx_seq_one_letter_code
_entity_poly.pdbx_strand_id
1 'polypeptide(L)'
;MKKERNIITMDGQGNISLPGDIGATAMTEREICELFGVIAPTVRAGIKALCKSGVLKEYGIKRLIRLSERNYIEVYNLETIAALAFRIESFGAAKVRKALLERIMHVRKEKTTVFVPLFTGCIPEKHWQA
;
A
#
# COMPACT_ATOMS: atom_id res chain seq x y z
N MET A 1 -6.49 -20.66 17.28
CA MET A 1 -5.52 -20.33 16.44
C MET A 1 -5.74 -19.05 15.77
N LYS A 2 -4.72 -18.24 15.68
CA LYS A 2 -4.84 -16.98 15.17
C LYS A 2 -4.63 -16.98 13.73
N LYS A 3 -5.48 -16.36 13.00
CA LYS A 3 -5.35 -16.28 11.61
C LYS A 3 -4.39 -15.20 11.29
N GLU A 4 -3.39 -15.48 10.54
CA GLU A 4 -2.44 -14.46 10.21
C GLU A 4 -2.97 -13.55 9.16
N ARG A 5 -2.70 -12.28 9.29
CA ARG A 5 -3.12 -11.32 8.30
C ARG A 5 -1.91 -10.89 7.50
N ASN A 6 -2.12 -10.47 6.28
CA ASN A 6 -1.05 -9.95 5.46
C ASN A 6 -0.84 -8.50 5.82
N ILE A 7 0.25 -8.19 6.45
CA ILE A 7 0.54 -6.82 6.85
C ILE A 7 1.91 -6.40 6.35
N ILE A 8 2.09 -5.11 6.20
CA ILE A 8 3.37 -4.54 5.80
C ILE A 8 4.09 -4.15 7.08
N THR A 9 5.34 -4.53 7.20
CA THR A 9 6.09 -4.22 8.40
C THR A 9 7.42 -3.57 8.06
N MET A 10 8.03 -2.94 9.05
CA MET A 10 9.32 -2.32 8.90
C MET A 10 10.18 -2.75 10.06
N ASP A 11 11.41 -3.16 9.77
CA ASP A 11 12.29 -3.63 10.85
C ASP A 11 12.99 -2.43 11.47
N GLY A 12 13.87 -2.68 12.43
CA GLY A 12 14.55 -1.62 13.14
C GLY A 12 15.49 -0.78 12.29
N GLN A 13 15.81 -1.28 11.10
CA GLN A 13 16.71 -0.55 10.23
C GLN A 13 16.00 0.13 9.09
N GLY A 14 14.70 0.12 9.10
CA GLY A 14 13.94 0.80 8.06
C GLY A 14 13.65 -0.03 6.82
N ASN A 15 13.92 -1.31 6.87
CA ASN A 15 13.62 -2.16 5.72
C ASN A 15 12.18 -2.60 5.76
N ILE A 16 11.50 -2.47 4.63
CA ILE A 16 10.09 -2.83 4.55
C ILE A 16 9.93 -4.26 4.07
N SER A 17 9.05 -4.99 4.74
CA SER A 17 8.70 -6.33 4.32
C SER A 17 7.27 -6.32 3.83
N LEU A 18 7.07 -6.71 2.59
CA LEU A 18 5.74 -6.78 2.01
C LEU A 18 5.26 -8.22 2.05
N PRO A 19 3.98 -8.45 2.28
CA PRO A 19 3.47 -9.83 2.29
C PRO A 19 3.52 -10.41 0.88
N GLY A 20 3.56 -11.72 0.80
CA GLY A 20 3.59 -12.37 -0.50
C GLY A 20 2.37 -12.03 -1.33
N ASP A 21 1.20 -12.09 -0.70
CA ASP A 21 -0.03 -11.73 -1.38
C ASP A 21 -0.36 -10.31 -0.97
N ILE A 22 0.28 -9.35 -1.60
CA ILE A 22 0.12 -7.97 -1.20
C ILE A 22 -1.30 -7.46 -1.40
N GLY A 23 -2.02 -8.04 -2.35
CA GLY A 23 -3.41 -7.63 -2.58
C GLY A 23 -4.33 -7.98 -1.42
N ALA A 24 -3.94 -8.91 -0.57
CA ALA A 24 -4.73 -9.30 0.57
C ALA A 24 -4.31 -8.55 1.84
N THR A 25 -3.54 -7.50 1.71
CA THR A 25 -3.08 -6.73 2.85
C THR A 25 -4.27 -6.19 3.64
N ALA A 26 -4.23 -6.32 4.95
CA ALA A 26 -5.28 -5.85 5.83
C ALA A 26 -4.65 -5.44 7.15
N MET A 27 -4.65 -4.15 7.43
CA MET A 27 -3.99 -3.61 8.61
C MET A 27 -4.92 -2.74 9.42
N THR A 28 -4.76 -2.77 10.73
CA THR A 28 -5.55 -1.91 11.59
C THR A 28 -4.96 -0.51 11.58
N GLU A 29 -5.74 0.44 12.08
CA GLU A 29 -5.27 1.81 12.16
C GLU A 29 -3.99 1.88 12.99
N ARG A 30 -3.93 1.13 14.07
CA ARG A 30 -2.75 1.15 14.92
C ARG A 30 -1.52 0.64 14.18
N GLU A 31 -1.69 -0.42 13.40
CA GLU A 31 -0.58 -0.97 12.64
C GLU A 31 -0.11 0.02 11.59
N ILE A 32 -1.03 0.74 10.98
CA ILE A 32 -0.67 1.74 10.01
C ILE A 32 0.09 2.88 10.67
N CYS A 33 -0.36 3.30 11.86
CA CYS A 33 0.32 4.35 12.59
C CYS A 33 1.76 3.93 12.92
N GLU A 34 1.94 2.70 13.35
CA GLU A 34 3.26 2.21 13.70
C GLU A 34 4.15 2.12 12.47
N LEU A 35 3.59 1.66 11.37
CA LEU A 35 4.37 1.53 10.15
C LEU A 35 4.81 2.89 9.64
N PHE A 36 3.92 3.86 9.61
CA PHE A 36 4.23 5.18 9.08
C PHE A 36 4.92 6.09 10.10
N GLY A 37 4.85 5.73 11.37
CA GLY A 37 5.44 6.57 12.40
C GLY A 37 4.65 7.84 12.65
N VAL A 38 3.32 7.73 12.58
CA VAL A 38 2.45 8.88 12.79
C VAL A 38 1.39 8.53 13.82
N ILE A 39 0.64 9.54 14.27
CA ILE A 39 -0.38 9.32 15.25
C ILE A 39 -1.72 9.09 14.56
N ALA A 40 -2.66 8.52 15.28
CA ALA A 40 -3.95 8.16 14.71
C ALA A 40 -4.68 9.32 14.04
N PRO A 41 -4.70 10.52 14.63
CA PRO A 41 -5.38 11.63 13.96
C PRO A 41 -4.82 11.93 12.57
N THR A 42 -3.52 11.71 12.37
CA THR A 42 -2.90 11.93 11.07
C THR A 42 -3.47 10.95 10.06
N VAL A 43 -3.60 9.68 10.45
CA VAL A 43 -4.14 8.66 9.57
C VAL A 43 -5.61 8.97 9.26
N ARG A 44 -6.38 9.31 10.27
CA ARG A 44 -7.80 9.59 10.05
C ARG A 44 -8.01 10.80 9.16
N ALA A 45 -7.20 11.83 9.37
CA ALA A 45 -7.32 13.03 8.54
C ALA A 45 -6.94 12.71 7.10
N GLY A 46 -5.93 11.87 6.91
CA GLY A 46 -5.54 11.47 5.57
C GLY A 46 -6.63 10.70 4.86
N ILE A 47 -7.26 9.77 5.57
CA ILE A 47 -8.33 8.97 4.98
C ILE A 47 -9.51 9.89 4.62
N LYS A 48 -9.85 10.80 5.53
CA LYS A 48 -10.95 11.68 5.28
C LYS A 48 -10.69 12.55 4.05
N ALA A 49 -9.47 13.06 3.93
CA ALA A 49 -9.12 13.89 2.80
C ALA A 49 -9.14 13.10 1.51
N LEU A 50 -8.70 11.84 1.54
CA LEU A 50 -8.70 11.02 0.36
C LEU A 50 -10.12 10.67 -0.08
N CYS A 51 -11.01 10.44 0.87
CA CYS A 51 -12.39 10.18 0.55
C CYS A 51 -13.04 11.42 -0.03
N LYS A 52 -12.71 12.59 0.54
CA LYS A 52 -13.30 13.82 0.08
C LYS A 52 -12.85 14.16 -1.33
N SER A 53 -11.62 13.82 -1.68
CA SER A 53 -11.11 14.11 -3.00
C SER A 53 -11.51 13.06 -4.04
N GLY A 54 -12.17 12.00 -3.60
CA GLY A 54 -12.61 10.98 -4.54
C GLY A 54 -11.60 9.87 -4.79
N VAL A 55 -10.43 9.96 -4.19
CA VAL A 55 -9.43 8.92 -4.40
C VAL A 55 -9.88 7.61 -3.77
N LEU A 56 -10.51 7.70 -2.59
CA LEU A 56 -11.03 6.51 -1.93
C LEU A 56 -12.54 6.64 -1.78
N LYS A 57 -13.23 5.51 -1.75
CA LYS A 57 -14.66 5.50 -1.54
C LYS A 57 -14.92 5.08 -0.12
N GLU A 58 -15.79 5.80 0.56
CA GLU A 58 -16.01 5.55 1.96
C GLU A 58 -16.37 4.13 2.28
N TYR A 59 -17.16 3.49 1.44
CA TYR A 59 -17.57 2.16 1.75
C TYR A 59 -16.60 1.19 1.15
N GLY A 60 -15.59 1.06 1.02
CA GLY A 60 -14.71 0.06 0.48
C GLY A 60 -13.35 0.09 1.12
N ILE A 61 -13.14 1.03 2.02
CA ILE A 61 -11.80 1.22 2.53
C ILE A 61 -11.50 0.39 3.76
N LYS A 62 -12.50 -0.10 4.45
CA LYS A 62 -12.23 -0.91 5.62
C LYS A 62 -13.26 -2.00 5.77
N ARG A 63 -12.92 -3.00 6.53
CA ARG A 63 -13.82 -4.10 6.77
C ARG A 63 -13.54 -4.68 8.13
N LEU A 64 -14.47 -5.49 8.63
CA LEU A 64 -14.31 -6.11 9.92
C LEU A 64 -13.82 -7.53 9.73
N ILE A 65 -12.85 -7.92 10.53
CA ILE A 65 -12.38 -9.28 10.51
C ILE A 65 -12.74 -9.88 11.85
N ARG A 66 -13.37 -11.05 11.84
CA ARG A 66 -13.75 -11.68 13.06
C ARG A 66 -12.58 -12.43 13.68
N LEU A 67 -12.28 -12.13 14.91
CA LEU A 67 -11.20 -12.80 15.61
C LEU A 67 -11.73 -13.92 16.47
N SER A 68 -12.92 -13.75 17.04
CA SER A 68 -13.53 -14.78 17.84
C SER A 68 -15.01 -14.49 17.82
N GLU A 69 -15.81 -15.26 18.58
CA GLU A 69 -17.22 -15.08 18.51
C GLU A 69 -17.70 -13.68 18.81
N ARG A 70 -17.01 -12.97 19.63
CA ARG A 70 -17.43 -11.63 19.97
C ARG A 70 -16.45 -10.55 19.64
N ASN A 71 -15.32 -10.93 19.09
CA ASN A 71 -14.28 -9.96 18.82
C ASN A 71 -14.06 -9.74 17.36
N TYR A 72 -14.08 -8.48 16.94
CA TYR A 72 -13.82 -8.11 15.57
C TYR A 72 -12.79 -7.00 15.57
N ILE A 73 -12.05 -6.87 14.50
CA ILE A 73 -11.16 -5.73 14.34
C ILE A 73 -11.45 -5.11 12.99
N GLU A 74 -11.25 -3.80 12.92
CA GLU A 74 -11.43 -3.08 11.68
C GLU A 74 -10.08 -3.02 11.01
N VAL A 75 -10.02 -3.35 9.75
CA VAL A 75 -8.77 -3.29 9.00
C VAL A 75 -8.99 -2.51 7.72
N TYR A 76 -7.92 -1.90 7.23
CA TYR A 76 -7.95 -1.15 5.99
C TYR A 76 -7.25 -1.96 4.92
N ASN A 77 -7.71 -1.84 3.68
CA ASN A 77 -7.15 -2.64 2.59
C ASN A 77 -5.92 -1.99 2.00
N LEU A 78 -5.30 -2.66 1.05
CA LEU A 78 -4.08 -2.18 0.44
C LEU A 78 -4.27 -0.84 -0.24
N GLU A 79 -5.39 -0.65 -0.90
CA GLU A 79 -5.64 0.60 -1.60
C GLU A 79 -5.58 1.78 -0.65
N THR A 80 -6.16 1.64 0.53
CA THR A 80 -6.15 2.71 1.52
C THR A 80 -4.72 2.95 2.02
N ILE A 81 -4.00 1.88 2.30
CA ILE A 81 -2.64 2.01 2.81
C ILE A 81 -1.74 2.66 1.78
N ALA A 82 -1.86 2.25 0.53
CA ALA A 82 -1.05 2.81 -0.53
C ALA A 82 -1.36 4.29 -0.73
N ALA A 83 -2.64 4.64 -0.72
CA ALA A 83 -3.02 6.03 -0.89
C ALA A 83 -2.47 6.89 0.24
N LEU A 84 -2.51 6.36 1.47
CA LEU A 84 -1.96 7.07 2.59
C LEU A 84 -0.45 7.23 2.47
N ALA A 85 0.22 6.21 1.98
CA ALA A 85 1.68 6.27 1.84
C ALA A 85 2.11 7.36 0.88
N PHE A 86 1.27 7.65 -0.11
CA PHE A 86 1.59 8.71 -1.05
C PHE A 86 1.09 10.07 -0.61
N ARG A 87 0.34 10.12 0.49
CA ARG A 87 -0.14 11.38 0.97
C ARG A 87 0.59 11.86 2.23
N ILE A 88 0.92 10.94 3.12
CA ILE A 88 1.55 11.29 4.38
C ILE A 88 3.04 11.50 4.19
N GLU A 89 3.57 12.57 4.78
CA GLU A 89 4.98 12.86 4.73
C GLU A 89 5.62 12.37 6.00
N SER A 90 6.23 11.23 5.97
CA SER A 90 6.95 10.71 7.12
C SER A 90 8.01 9.73 6.60
N PHE A 91 8.93 9.38 7.47
CA PHE A 91 9.99 8.46 7.10
C PHE A 91 9.38 7.11 6.74
N GLY A 92 8.45 6.62 7.56
CA GLY A 92 7.81 5.33 7.29
C GLY A 92 7.01 5.34 6.01
N ALA A 93 6.27 6.42 5.76
CA ALA A 93 5.48 6.51 4.53
C ALA A 93 6.39 6.51 3.32
N ALA A 94 7.51 7.21 3.40
CA ALA A 94 8.45 7.23 2.29
C ALA A 94 9.04 5.85 2.02
N LYS A 95 9.31 5.10 3.08
CA LYS A 95 9.84 3.75 2.91
C LYS A 95 8.79 2.83 2.30
N VAL A 96 7.54 2.97 2.71
CA VAL A 96 6.47 2.16 2.15
C VAL A 96 6.28 2.50 0.67
N ARG A 97 6.31 3.80 0.32
CA ARG A 97 6.17 4.20 -1.07
C ARG A 97 7.25 3.54 -1.92
N LYS A 98 8.49 3.60 -1.42
CA LYS A 98 9.59 3.05 -2.18
C LYS A 98 9.42 1.54 -2.37
N ALA A 99 9.03 0.84 -1.33
CA ALA A 99 8.85 -0.61 -1.41
C ALA A 99 7.74 -0.97 -2.39
N LEU A 100 6.64 -0.22 -2.37
CA LEU A 100 5.53 -0.51 -3.27
C LEU A 100 5.94 -0.25 -4.72
N LEU A 101 6.66 0.83 -4.95
CA LEU A 101 7.10 1.13 -6.30
C LEU A 101 8.10 0.10 -6.81
N GLU A 102 8.97 -0.37 -5.94
CA GLU A 102 9.93 -1.39 -6.34
C GLU A 102 9.23 -2.69 -6.71
N ARG A 103 8.18 -3.03 -5.97
CA ARG A 103 7.43 -4.23 -6.26
C ARG A 103 6.76 -4.10 -7.63
N ILE A 104 6.18 -2.95 -7.91
CA ILE A 104 5.53 -2.70 -9.17
C ILE A 104 6.55 -2.73 -10.31
N MET A 105 7.70 -2.12 -10.11
CA MET A 105 8.69 -2.07 -11.14
C MET A 105 9.29 -3.45 -11.42
N HIS A 106 9.40 -4.26 -10.39
CA HIS A 106 9.92 -5.61 -10.59
C HIS A 106 8.97 -6.42 -11.48
N VAL A 107 7.68 -6.37 -11.19
CA VAL A 107 6.71 -7.09 -11.99
C VAL A 107 6.71 -6.56 -13.40
N ARG A 108 6.77 -5.25 -13.55
CA ARG A 108 6.75 -4.65 -14.85
C ARG A 108 7.99 -5.04 -15.65
N LYS A 109 9.14 -5.12 -14.97
CA LYS A 109 10.35 -5.48 -15.63
C LYS A 109 10.27 -6.88 -16.17
N GLU A 110 9.69 -7.81 -15.45
CA GLU A 110 9.54 -9.15 -15.92
C GLU A 110 8.64 -9.20 -17.15
N LYS A 111 7.59 -8.43 -17.15
CA LYS A 111 6.69 -8.41 -18.28
C LYS A 111 7.34 -7.74 -19.45
N THR A 112 8.13 -6.73 -19.21
CA THR A 112 8.79 -6.02 -20.26
C THR A 112 9.76 -6.91 -20.98
N THR A 113 10.39 -7.81 -20.24
CA THR A 113 11.34 -8.72 -20.85
C THR A 113 10.65 -9.54 -21.91
N VAL A 114 9.42 -9.92 -21.68
CA VAL A 114 8.68 -10.71 -22.65
C VAL A 114 8.23 -9.86 -23.83
N PHE A 115 7.83 -8.66 -23.60
CA PHE A 115 7.32 -7.83 -24.65
C PHE A 115 8.31 -6.98 -25.41
N VAL A 116 9.48 -6.83 -24.92
CA VAL A 116 10.48 -6.00 -25.54
C VAL A 116 10.64 -6.26 -27.04
N PRO A 117 10.72 -7.48 -27.46
CA PRO A 117 10.89 -7.72 -28.89
C PRO A 117 9.74 -7.17 -29.72
N LEU A 118 8.59 -7.08 -29.14
CA LEU A 118 7.45 -6.60 -29.87
C LEU A 118 7.42 -5.10 -29.95
N PHE A 119 7.87 -4.46 -28.92
CA PHE A 119 7.81 -3.03 -28.92
C PHE A 119 8.99 -2.32 -29.44
N THR A 120 10.09 -2.97 -29.56
CA THR A 120 11.30 -2.34 -29.90
C THR A 120 11.19 -1.48 -31.08
N GLY A 121 10.52 -1.88 -32.02
CA GLY A 121 10.49 -1.09 -33.19
C GLY A 121 9.46 -0.05 -33.20
N CYS A 122 8.58 -0.04 -32.30
CA CYS A 122 7.58 0.95 -32.38
C CYS A 122 7.64 2.02 -31.44
N ILE A 123 8.54 2.07 -30.59
CA ILE A 123 8.52 3.09 -29.69
C ILE A 123 9.38 4.15 -29.91
N PRO A 124 8.96 5.24 -30.22
CA PRO A 124 9.77 6.35 -30.36
C PRO A 124 9.81 6.92 -29.05
N GLU A 125 10.33 6.40 -28.22
CA GLU A 125 10.44 6.84 -26.95
C GLU A 125 10.53 8.24 -26.70
N LYS A 126 10.77 9.03 -27.59
CA LYS A 126 10.86 10.39 -27.30
C LYS A 126 9.64 10.92 -26.79
N HIS A 127 8.55 10.35 -27.00
CA HIS A 127 7.41 10.88 -26.45
C HIS A 127 7.45 10.95 -25.05
N TRP A 128 8.12 10.15 -24.43
CA TRP A 128 8.13 10.06 -23.06
C TRP A 128 8.75 11.16 -22.44
N GLN A 129 9.74 11.67 -23.01
CA GLN A 129 10.43 12.66 -22.41
C GLN A 129 9.82 13.86 -22.48
N ALA A 130 8.96 14.03 -23.19
CA ALA A 130 8.41 15.37 -23.33
C ALA A 130 7.81 15.79 -22.06
#